data_e041eb831601d581feddaaa8f3fc2fe8
#
_entry.id   e041eb831601d581feddaaa8f3fc2fe8
#
_cell.length_a   1.000
_cell.length_b   1.000
_cell.length_c   1.000
_cell.angle_alpha   90.00
_cell.angle_beta   90.00
_cell.angle_gamma   90.00
#
_symmetry.space_group_name_H-M   'P 1'
#
loop_
_entity.id
_entity.type
_entity.pdbx_description
1 polymer ?
#
loop_
_entity_poly.entity_id
_entity_poly.type
_entity_poly.pdbx_seq_one_letter_code
_entity_poly.pdbx_strand_id
1 'polypeptide(L)'
;LGTPMAAAESGKVIAVGDQDNYRVNGRKTCYKAAYGKFVMIKHENNLTTLYAHLSRWIVNVGDTVERGQVIGYVGSTGRSTGPHLHFVVYATQTIPPARPGYPEGTRSSNLCGSMPIGGDLNPLNYLAI
;
A
#
# COMPACT_ATOMS: atom_id res chain seq x y z
N LEU A 1 10.85 3.52 -13.63
CA LEU A 1 10.81 2.13 -13.20
C LEU A 1 12.06 1.83 -12.39
N GLY A 2 11.87 1.29 -11.18
CA GLY A 2 12.99 0.98 -10.30
C GLY A 2 13.50 2.14 -9.46
N THR A 3 12.91 3.33 -9.55
CA THR A 3 13.25 4.44 -8.68
C THR A 3 12.92 4.08 -7.22
N PRO A 4 13.86 4.31 -6.27
CA PRO A 4 13.57 4.03 -4.87
C PRO A 4 12.39 4.86 -4.36
N MET A 5 11.51 4.19 -3.59
CA MET A 5 10.36 4.81 -2.94
C MET A 5 10.63 4.91 -1.45
N ALA A 6 10.58 6.12 -0.92
CA ALA A 6 10.84 6.38 0.49
C ALA A 6 9.55 6.60 1.27
N ALA A 7 9.57 6.22 2.56
CA ALA A 7 8.47 6.52 3.46
C ALA A 7 8.29 8.03 3.60
N ALA A 8 7.07 8.51 3.45
CA ALA A 8 6.76 9.94 3.54
C ALA A 8 6.92 10.49 4.96
N GLU A 9 6.76 9.65 5.96
CA GLU A 9 6.90 9.99 7.38
C GLU A 9 7.22 8.71 8.16
N SER A 10 7.76 8.85 9.36
CA SER A 10 8.05 7.73 10.25
C SER A 10 6.76 7.01 10.64
N GLY A 11 6.82 5.70 10.78
CA GLY A 11 5.66 4.91 11.16
C GLY A 11 5.92 3.42 11.17
N LYS A 12 4.82 2.68 11.20
CA LYS A 12 4.85 1.21 11.23
C LYS A 12 4.19 0.65 9.97
N VAL A 13 4.85 -0.30 9.35
CA VAL A 13 4.27 -1.02 8.20
C VAL A 13 3.13 -1.90 8.73
N ILE A 14 1.91 -1.66 8.25
CA ILE A 14 0.73 -2.42 8.68
C ILE A 14 0.23 -3.39 7.62
N ALA A 15 0.56 -3.18 6.36
CA ALA A 15 0.16 -4.09 5.28
C ALA A 15 1.12 -4.01 4.12
N VAL A 16 1.33 -5.16 3.47
CA VAL A 16 1.94 -5.27 2.15
C VAL A 16 1.11 -6.28 1.37
N GLY A 17 1.07 -6.16 0.05
CA GLY A 17 0.33 -7.11 -0.75
C GLY A 17 0.68 -7.04 -2.21
N ASP A 18 0.40 -8.14 -2.92
CA ASP A 18 0.60 -8.28 -4.36
C ASP A 18 -0.70 -8.73 -5.00
N GLN A 19 -1.51 -7.79 -5.43
CA GLN A 19 -2.83 -8.07 -5.99
C GLN A 19 -2.73 -8.67 -7.40
N ASP A 20 -1.70 -8.32 -8.17
CA ASP A 20 -1.53 -8.84 -9.52
C ASP A 20 -1.38 -10.36 -9.54
N ASN A 21 -0.79 -10.92 -8.49
CA ASN A 21 -0.52 -12.35 -8.39
C ASN A 21 -1.53 -13.10 -7.53
N TYR A 22 -2.55 -12.44 -7.05
CA TYR A 22 -3.63 -13.10 -6.32
C TYR A 22 -4.39 -14.07 -7.26
N ARG A 23 -4.64 -15.28 -6.78
CA ARG A 23 -5.26 -16.32 -7.59
C ARG A 23 -6.50 -16.89 -6.92
N VAL A 24 -7.51 -17.17 -7.74
CA VAL A 24 -8.70 -17.94 -7.35
C VAL A 24 -8.77 -19.12 -8.30
N ASN A 25 -8.77 -20.34 -7.75
CA ASN A 25 -8.77 -21.58 -8.54
C ASN A 25 -7.66 -21.62 -9.60
N GLY A 26 -6.47 -21.13 -9.23
CA GLY A 26 -5.30 -21.13 -10.10
C GLY A 26 -5.24 -20.01 -11.13
N ARG A 27 -6.24 -19.12 -11.17
CA ARG A 27 -6.28 -17.99 -12.12
C ARG A 27 -6.00 -16.69 -11.42
N LYS A 28 -5.24 -15.79 -12.07
CA LYS A 28 -5.06 -14.41 -11.62
C LYS A 28 -6.36 -13.65 -11.87
N THR A 29 -6.98 -13.15 -10.79
CA THR A 29 -8.29 -12.51 -10.86
C THR A 29 -8.23 -11.00 -10.71
N CYS A 30 -7.06 -10.44 -10.38
CA CYS A 30 -6.87 -9.00 -10.14
C CYS A 30 -5.69 -8.43 -10.94
N TYR A 31 -5.16 -9.17 -11.90
CA TYR A 31 -4.00 -8.74 -12.68
C TYR A 31 -4.28 -7.42 -13.39
N LYS A 32 -3.44 -6.41 -13.12
CA LYS A 32 -3.56 -5.06 -13.71
C LYS A 32 -4.91 -4.38 -13.43
N ALA A 33 -5.63 -4.79 -12.37
CA ALA A 33 -6.98 -4.28 -12.11
C ALA A 33 -7.06 -3.29 -10.94
N ALA A 34 -6.08 -3.29 -10.03
CA ALA A 34 -6.15 -2.48 -8.81
C ALA A 34 -4.76 -1.90 -8.44
N TYR A 35 -4.35 -2.00 -7.16
CA TYR A 35 -3.10 -1.38 -6.69
C TYR A 35 -1.83 -2.15 -7.07
N GLY A 36 -1.94 -3.39 -7.50
CA GLY A 36 -0.80 -4.24 -7.78
C GLY A 36 -0.01 -4.55 -6.51
N LYS A 37 1.28 -4.21 -6.49
CA LYS A 37 2.10 -4.33 -5.28
C LYS A 37 2.00 -3.05 -4.48
N PHE A 38 1.66 -3.17 -3.19
CA PHE A 38 1.45 -2.01 -2.31
C PHE A 38 2.06 -2.19 -0.94
N VAL A 39 2.31 -1.06 -0.27
CA VAL A 39 2.72 -0.96 1.14
C VAL A 39 1.83 0.07 1.82
N MET A 40 1.38 -0.22 3.04
CA MET A 40 0.67 0.75 3.89
C MET A 40 1.48 1.01 5.16
N ILE A 41 1.61 2.28 5.53
CA ILE A 41 2.33 2.70 6.73
C ILE A 41 1.41 3.54 7.60
N LYS A 42 1.32 3.17 8.88
CA LYS A 42 0.54 3.90 9.89
C LYS A 42 1.47 4.82 10.67
N HIS A 43 1.14 6.11 10.70
CA HIS A 43 1.91 7.14 11.36
C HIS A 43 1.26 7.55 12.69
N GLU A 44 2.02 8.22 13.57
CA GLU A 44 1.52 8.62 14.88
C GLU A 44 0.52 9.78 14.83
N ASN A 45 0.51 10.55 13.76
CA ASN A 45 -0.37 11.72 13.60
C ASN A 45 -1.77 11.37 13.10
N ASN A 46 -2.23 10.14 13.32
CA ASN A 46 -3.53 9.63 12.86
C ASN A 46 -3.67 9.57 11.33
N LEU A 47 -2.56 9.52 10.62
CA LEU A 47 -2.53 9.35 9.17
C LEU A 47 -1.94 8.01 8.80
N THR A 48 -2.45 7.42 7.74
CA THR A 48 -1.92 6.18 7.16
C THR A 48 -1.68 6.43 5.68
N THR A 49 -0.51 6.03 5.18
CA THR A 49 -0.15 6.26 3.77
C THR A 49 -0.09 4.94 3.02
N LEU A 50 -0.49 5.00 1.75
CA LEU A 50 -0.47 3.88 0.82
C LEU A 50 0.45 4.21 -0.34
N TYR A 51 1.30 3.27 -0.70
CA TYR A 51 2.23 3.35 -1.83
C TYR A 51 1.92 2.18 -2.75
N ALA A 52 1.42 2.46 -3.95
CA ALA A 52 0.91 1.44 -4.86
C ALA A 52 1.68 1.40 -6.18
N HIS A 53 1.38 0.38 -6.99
CA HIS A 53 1.99 0.12 -8.30
C HIS A 53 3.51 -0.09 -8.21
N LEU A 54 3.99 -0.61 -7.07
CA LEU A 54 5.41 -0.86 -6.85
C LEU A 54 5.90 -2.04 -7.71
N SER A 55 7.17 -2.03 -8.09
CA SER A 55 7.79 -3.21 -8.70
C SER A 55 8.11 -4.26 -7.64
N ARG A 56 8.51 -3.80 -6.43
CA ARG A 56 8.72 -4.67 -5.26
C ARG A 56 8.76 -3.82 -4.00
N TRP A 57 8.55 -4.45 -2.85
CA TRP A 57 8.76 -3.85 -1.54
C TRP A 57 9.89 -4.59 -0.82
N ILE A 58 10.54 -3.90 0.14
CA ILE A 58 11.68 -4.44 0.90
C ILE A 58 11.47 -4.36 2.41
N VAL A 59 10.22 -4.17 2.84
CA VAL A 59 9.83 -4.10 4.26
C VAL A 59 8.79 -5.18 4.54
N ASN A 60 8.61 -5.50 5.83
CA ASN A 60 7.62 -6.48 6.27
C ASN A 60 6.61 -5.84 7.20
N VAL A 61 5.42 -6.44 7.30
CA VAL A 61 4.41 -6.03 8.27
C VAL A 61 5.01 -6.10 9.67
N GLY A 62 4.85 -5.03 10.44
CA GLY A 62 5.41 -4.89 11.78
C GLY A 62 6.70 -4.10 11.83
N ASP A 63 7.37 -3.88 10.70
CA ASP A 63 8.59 -3.07 10.67
C ASP A 63 8.31 -1.62 11.02
N THR A 64 9.20 -1.02 11.80
CA THR A 64 9.22 0.42 12.02
C THR A 64 10.12 1.05 10.97
N VAL A 65 9.63 2.09 10.30
CA VAL A 65 10.38 2.82 9.28
C VAL A 65 10.53 4.27 9.68
N GLU A 66 11.58 4.93 9.19
CA GLU A 66 11.81 6.35 9.39
C GLU A 66 11.45 7.12 8.12
N ARG A 67 11.10 8.38 8.28
CA ARG A 67 10.90 9.29 7.16
C ARG A 67 12.13 9.25 6.25
N GLY A 68 11.89 9.06 4.96
CA GLY A 68 12.96 8.97 3.96
C GLY A 68 13.59 7.59 3.80
N GLN A 69 13.25 6.64 4.65
CA GLN A 69 13.75 5.26 4.50
C GLN A 69 13.14 4.61 3.26
N VAL A 70 13.96 3.94 2.46
CA VAL A 70 13.48 3.22 1.28
C VAL A 70 12.63 2.04 1.71
N ILE A 71 11.43 1.94 1.15
CA ILE A 71 10.47 0.87 1.47
C ILE A 71 10.17 -0.03 0.27
N GLY A 72 10.54 0.41 -0.93
CA GLY A 72 10.31 -0.33 -2.16
C GLY A 72 10.78 0.47 -3.36
N TYR A 73 10.30 0.07 -4.53
CA TYR A 73 10.73 0.68 -5.79
C TYR A 73 9.53 0.92 -6.69
N VAL A 74 9.53 2.06 -7.37
CA VAL A 74 8.46 2.45 -8.29
C VAL A 74 8.39 1.46 -9.44
N GLY A 75 7.16 1.06 -9.79
CA GLY A 75 6.90 0.14 -10.88
C GLY A 75 5.67 0.53 -11.66
N SER A 76 5.07 -0.45 -12.32
CA SER A 76 3.85 -0.29 -13.10
C SER A 76 2.90 -1.45 -12.86
N THR A 77 2.92 -2.04 -11.66
CA THR A 77 2.00 -3.11 -11.28
C THR A 77 0.60 -2.57 -11.04
N GLY A 78 -0.40 -3.44 -11.02
CA GLY A 78 -1.79 -3.02 -10.85
C GLY A 78 -2.32 -2.30 -12.08
N ARG A 79 -3.35 -1.47 -11.88
CA ARG A 79 -3.96 -0.68 -12.95
C ARG A 79 -3.08 0.54 -13.24
N SER A 80 -2.12 0.34 -14.15
CA SER A 80 -1.16 1.37 -14.49
C SER A 80 -0.77 1.27 -15.95
N THR A 81 -0.66 2.41 -16.64
CA THR A 81 -0.24 2.46 -18.05
C THR A 81 1.24 2.74 -18.22
N GLY A 82 1.96 2.95 -17.14
CA GLY A 82 3.40 3.20 -17.17
C GLY A 82 3.94 3.36 -15.76
N PRO A 83 5.28 3.40 -15.59
CA PRO A 83 5.88 3.57 -14.27
C PRO A 83 5.47 4.89 -13.63
N HIS A 84 4.80 4.82 -12.47
CA HIS A 84 4.47 5.98 -11.66
C HIS A 84 4.13 5.53 -10.24
N LEU A 85 4.19 6.47 -9.30
CA LEU A 85 3.77 6.24 -7.94
C LEU A 85 2.31 6.64 -7.77
N HIS A 86 1.54 5.76 -7.15
CA HIS A 86 0.22 6.10 -6.64
C HIS A 86 0.33 6.22 -5.13
N PHE A 87 0.18 7.42 -4.61
CA PHE A 87 0.32 7.74 -3.20
C PHE A 87 -1.01 8.24 -2.65
N VAL A 88 -1.50 7.57 -1.59
CA VAL A 88 -2.78 7.92 -0.96
C VAL A 88 -2.56 8.14 0.52
N VAL A 89 -3.24 9.14 1.08
CA VAL A 89 -3.28 9.39 2.53
C VAL A 89 -4.67 9.08 3.04
N TYR A 90 -4.74 8.24 4.07
CA TYR A 90 -5.98 7.90 4.78
C TYR A 90 -5.97 8.49 6.18
N ALA A 91 -7.15 8.86 6.69
CA ALA A 91 -7.32 9.09 8.12
C ALA A 91 -7.28 7.74 8.83
N THR A 92 -6.38 7.57 9.81
CA THR A 92 -6.16 6.26 10.46
C THR A 92 -7.44 5.69 11.08
N GLN A 93 -8.28 6.53 11.66
CA GLN A 93 -9.53 6.06 12.27
C GLN A 93 -10.53 5.48 11.26
N THR A 94 -10.32 5.67 9.96
CA THR A 94 -11.20 5.16 8.90
C THR A 94 -10.77 3.82 8.34
N ILE A 95 -9.57 3.33 8.68
CA ILE A 95 -9.09 2.05 8.16
C ILE A 95 -9.64 0.90 8.98
N PRO A 96 -9.90 -0.28 8.37
CA PRO A 96 -10.41 -1.43 9.10
C PRO A 96 -9.34 -2.06 9.99
N PRO A 97 -9.75 -2.68 11.12
CA PRO A 97 -8.81 -3.40 11.97
C PRO A 97 -8.29 -4.68 11.30
N ALA A 98 -7.18 -5.20 11.82
CA ALA A 98 -6.64 -6.48 11.36
C ALA A 98 -7.64 -7.61 11.66
N ARG A 99 -7.68 -8.60 10.76
CA ARG A 99 -8.49 -9.82 10.89
C ARG A 99 -7.66 -11.03 10.47
N PRO A 100 -8.05 -12.26 10.84
CA PRO A 100 -7.35 -13.44 10.37
C PRO A 100 -7.22 -13.45 8.84
N GLY A 101 -5.98 -13.50 8.33
CA GLY A 101 -5.68 -13.49 6.91
C GLY A 101 -5.67 -12.10 6.25
N TYR A 102 -6.06 -11.04 6.96
CA TYR A 102 -6.14 -9.69 6.38
C TYR A 102 -5.52 -8.68 7.34
N PRO A 103 -4.39 -8.04 6.97
CA PRO A 103 -3.74 -7.07 7.86
C PRO A 103 -4.57 -5.80 8.05
N GLU A 104 -4.24 -5.05 9.11
CA GLU A 104 -4.85 -3.75 9.39
C GLU A 104 -4.78 -2.86 8.15
N GLY A 105 -5.86 -2.12 7.87
CA GLY A 105 -5.96 -1.26 6.69
C GLY A 105 -6.50 -1.95 5.46
N THR A 106 -6.76 -3.25 5.50
CA THR A 106 -7.25 -4.01 4.35
C THR A 106 -8.55 -4.73 4.66
N ARG A 107 -9.32 -5.02 3.61
CA ARG A 107 -10.49 -5.90 3.64
C ARG A 107 -10.34 -7.03 2.65
N SER A 108 -11.09 -8.10 2.88
CA SER A 108 -11.22 -9.18 1.93
C SER A 108 -11.82 -8.71 0.63
N SER A 109 -11.23 -9.12 -0.47
CA SER A 109 -11.78 -8.94 -1.81
C SER A 109 -11.78 -10.29 -2.50
N ASN A 110 -12.92 -10.65 -3.13
CA ASN A 110 -13.03 -11.94 -3.81
C ASN A 110 -12.06 -12.10 -4.98
N LEU A 111 -11.67 -10.98 -5.61
CA LEU A 111 -10.81 -10.99 -6.80
C LEU A 111 -9.38 -10.57 -6.53
N CYS A 112 -9.14 -9.76 -5.50
CA CYS A 112 -7.83 -9.13 -5.28
C CYS A 112 -7.15 -9.54 -3.96
N GLY A 113 -7.80 -10.37 -3.14
CA GLY A 113 -7.27 -10.73 -1.83
C GLY A 113 -7.40 -9.60 -0.84
N SER A 114 -6.28 -9.11 -0.30
CA SER A 114 -6.30 -7.96 0.59
C SER A 114 -6.46 -6.67 -0.22
N MET A 115 -7.46 -5.86 0.12
CA MET A 115 -7.73 -4.59 -0.55
C MET A 115 -7.58 -3.44 0.45
N PRO A 116 -6.63 -2.50 0.23
CA PRO A 116 -6.52 -1.30 1.05
C PRO A 116 -7.83 -0.50 1.05
N ILE A 117 -8.27 -0.11 2.24
CA ILE A 117 -9.52 0.63 2.44
C ILE A 117 -9.28 1.75 3.46
N GLY A 118 -9.86 2.91 3.22
CA GLY A 118 -9.82 4.02 4.16
C GLY A 118 -10.46 5.26 3.56
N GLY A 119 -10.62 6.30 4.39
CA GLY A 119 -11.09 7.61 3.94
C GLY A 119 -9.91 8.41 3.41
N ASP A 120 -9.93 8.71 2.11
CA ASP A 120 -8.87 9.45 1.45
C ASP A 120 -8.81 10.90 1.90
N LEU A 121 -7.58 11.41 2.06
CA LEU A 121 -7.29 12.79 2.38
C LEU A 121 -6.38 13.38 1.32
N ASN A 122 -6.39 14.70 1.15
CA ASN A 122 -5.46 15.36 0.23
C ASN A 122 -4.04 15.35 0.84
N PRO A 123 -3.06 14.68 0.22
CA PRO A 123 -1.70 14.59 0.77
C PRO A 123 -1.04 15.95 1.00
N LEU A 124 -1.34 16.93 0.16
CA LEU A 124 -0.74 18.27 0.26
C LEU A 124 -1.12 18.99 1.56
N ASN A 125 -2.20 18.58 2.23
CA ASN A 125 -2.66 19.20 3.47
C ASN A 125 -2.02 18.59 4.72
N TYR A 126 -1.37 17.42 4.61
CA TYR A 126 -0.97 16.63 5.77
C TYR A 126 0.49 16.21 5.80
N LEU A 127 1.18 16.25 4.67
CA LEU A 127 2.55 15.80 4.57
C LEU A 127 3.46 16.94 4.09
N ALA A 128 4.68 16.99 4.66
CA ALA A 128 5.75 17.83 4.14
C ALA A 128 6.37 17.12 2.94
N ILE A 129 6.26 17.73 1.78
CA ILE A 129 6.77 17.18 0.53
C ILE A 129 7.70 18.15 -0.17
#